data_9bd3a5c683db5f75b25113c97cdd999e
#
_entry.id   9bd3a5c683db5f75b25113c97cdd999e
#
_cell.length_a   1.000
_cell.length_b   1.000
_cell.length_c   1.000
_cell.angle_alpha   90.00
_cell.angle_beta   90.00
_cell.angle_gamma   90.00
#
_symmetry.space_group_name_H-M   'P 1'
#
loop_
_entity.id
_entity.type
_entity.pdbx_description
1 polymer ?
#
loop_
_entity_poly.entity_id
_entity_poly.type
_entity_poly.pdbx_seq_one_letter_code
_entity_poly.pdbx_strand_id
1 'polypeptide(L)'
;MNKAEIKKYIKSICIAAKFAAISARSLSNTKRIMIIKKIIKNLKDSKNIIIRKNSIDIKLAKRNSLSDALIDRLLINGSRVKSMIEGLEEINTIPDTLYKKINKSKQPSGIIVEQMRVPLGVIAMIYESRPNAVSYTHLRAHETHID
;
A
#
# COMPACT_ATOMS: atom_id res chain seq x y z
N MET A 1 -5.96 -0.86 26.07
CA MET A 1 -6.53 -2.12 25.52
C MET A 1 -5.79 -3.30 26.14
N ASN A 2 -6.52 -4.28 26.66
CA ASN A 2 -5.93 -5.52 27.14
C ASN A 2 -5.63 -6.49 25.96
N LYS A 3 -4.88 -7.57 26.22
CA LYS A 3 -4.45 -8.53 25.18
C LYS A 3 -5.63 -9.17 24.43
N ALA A 4 -6.77 -9.40 25.10
CA ALA A 4 -7.98 -10.00 24.50
C ALA A 4 -8.67 -9.01 23.56
N GLU A 5 -8.77 -7.74 23.94
CA GLU A 5 -9.31 -6.67 23.11
C GLU A 5 -8.49 -6.45 21.86
N ILE A 6 -7.15 -6.44 21.97
CA ILE A 6 -6.24 -6.33 20.84
C ILE A 6 -6.47 -7.50 19.87
N LYS A 7 -6.52 -8.73 20.39
CA LYS A 7 -6.76 -9.93 19.55
C LYS A 7 -8.11 -9.85 18.83
N LYS A 8 -9.17 -9.42 19.49
CA LYS A 8 -10.52 -9.23 18.89
C LYS A 8 -10.48 -8.17 17.80
N TYR A 9 -9.81 -7.04 18.05
CA TYR A 9 -9.68 -5.95 17.10
C TYR A 9 -8.90 -6.38 15.85
N ILE A 10 -7.75 -7.00 16.00
CA ILE A 10 -6.95 -7.51 14.86
C ILE A 10 -7.75 -8.54 14.06
N LYS A 11 -8.43 -9.48 14.73
CA LYS A 11 -9.29 -10.47 14.06
C LYS A 11 -10.37 -9.81 13.20
N SER A 12 -11.04 -8.76 13.71
CA SER A 12 -12.07 -8.03 12.94
C SER A 12 -11.50 -7.35 11.70
N ILE A 13 -10.32 -6.73 11.80
CA ILE A 13 -9.61 -6.11 10.66
C ILE A 13 -9.25 -7.17 9.62
N CYS A 14 -8.70 -8.30 10.04
CA CYS A 14 -8.31 -9.38 9.11
C CYS A 14 -9.52 -9.95 8.37
N ILE A 15 -10.66 -10.13 9.06
CA ILE A 15 -11.90 -10.60 8.44
C ILE A 15 -12.42 -9.56 7.42
N ALA A 16 -12.47 -8.28 7.78
CA ALA A 16 -12.89 -7.21 6.88
C ALA A 16 -11.99 -7.12 5.65
N ALA A 17 -10.66 -7.19 5.83
CA ALA A 17 -9.69 -7.20 4.75
C ALA A 17 -9.87 -8.41 3.81
N LYS A 18 -10.17 -9.61 4.34
CA LYS A 18 -10.45 -10.80 3.54
C LYS A 18 -11.67 -10.61 2.64
N PHE A 19 -12.77 -10.08 3.17
CA PHE A 19 -13.96 -9.79 2.37
C PHE A 19 -13.69 -8.72 1.32
N ALA A 20 -12.98 -7.64 1.68
CA ALA A 20 -12.58 -6.61 0.73
C ALA A 20 -11.70 -7.16 -0.40
N ALA A 21 -10.78 -8.08 -0.11
CA ALA A 21 -9.93 -8.71 -1.11
C ALA A 21 -10.72 -9.55 -2.13
N ILE A 22 -11.80 -10.21 -1.70
CA ILE A 22 -12.69 -10.97 -2.59
C ILE A 22 -13.32 -10.01 -3.62
N SER A 23 -13.88 -8.89 -3.15
CA SER A 23 -14.47 -7.86 -4.01
C SER A 23 -13.43 -7.19 -4.91
N ALA A 24 -12.22 -6.95 -4.40
CA ALA A 24 -11.14 -6.32 -5.14
C ALA A 24 -10.61 -7.18 -6.30
N ARG A 25 -10.70 -8.50 -6.21
CA ARG A 25 -10.30 -9.42 -7.29
C ARG A 25 -11.03 -9.17 -8.61
N SER A 26 -12.30 -8.77 -8.55
CA SER A 26 -13.14 -8.52 -9.73
C SER A 26 -12.99 -7.11 -10.31
N LEU A 27 -12.16 -6.26 -9.70
CA LEU A 27 -11.96 -4.90 -10.22
C LEU A 27 -11.20 -4.93 -11.55
N SER A 28 -11.78 -4.26 -12.56
CA SER A 28 -11.07 -4.01 -13.82
C SER A 28 -9.89 -3.07 -13.59
N ASN A 29 -8.90 -3.12 -14.49
CA ASN A 29 -7.76 -2.19 -14.46
C ASN A 29 -8.22 -0.72 -14.43
N THR A 30 -9.20 -0.36 -15.27
CA THR A 30 -9.76 0.99 -15.28
C THR A 30 -10.28 1.42 -13.92
N LYS A 31 -11.00 0.55 -13.20
CA LYS A 31 -11.50 0.84 -11.86
C LYS A 31 -10.35 1.00 -10.85
N ARG A 32 -9.31 0.16 -10.92
CA ARG A 32 -8.12 0.29 -10.07
C ARG A 32 -7.43 1.64 -10.28
N ILE A 33 -7.19 2.03 -11.53
CA ILE A 33 -6.61 3.34 -11.89
C ILE A 33 -7.48 4.48 -11.37
N MET A 34 -8.80 4.41 -11.53
CA MET A 34 -9.71 5.44 -11.00
C MET A 34 -9.61 5.59 -9.48
N ILE A 35 -9.51 4.48 -8.74
CA ILE A 35 -9.35 4.50 -7.29
C ILE A 35 -8.05 5.21 -6.91
N ILE A 36 -6.94 4.87 -7.54
CA ILE A 36 -5.64 5.50 -7.29
C ILE A 36 -5.68 6.99 -7.61
N LYS A 37 -6.26 7.39 -8.74
CA LYS A 37 -6.46 8.81 -9.10
C LYS A 37 -7.29 9.56 -8.04
N LYS A 38 -8.32 8.92 -7.48
CA LYS A 38 -9.11 9.52 -6.40
C LYS A 38 -8.30 9.68 -5.11
N ILE A 39 -7.46 8.70 -4.77
CA ILE A 39 -6.54 8.79 -3.63
C ILE A 39 -5.56 9.95 -3.83
N ILE A 40 -4.94 10.08 -5.00
CA ILE A 40 -4.04 11.18 -5.37
C ILE A 40 -4.74 12.53 -5.20
N LYS A 41 -5.96 12.67 -5.73
CA LYS A 41 -6.75 13.89 -5.58
C LYS A 41 -6.98 14.22 -4.11
N ASN A 42 -7.47 13.28 -3.33
CA ASN A 42 -7.73 13.49 -1.90
C ASN A 42 -6.44 13.88 -1.14
N LEU A 43 -5.30 13.29 -1.50
CA LEU A 43 -4.01 13.62 -0.90
C LEU A 43 -3.56 15.05 -1.26
N LYS A 44 -3.75 15.47 -2.52
CA LYS A 44 -3.50 16.86 -2.98
C LYS A 44 -4.38 17.86 -2.23
N ASP A 45 -5.67 17.59 -2.12
CA ASP A 45 -6.65 18.45 -1.47
C ASP A 45 -6.39 18.54 0.05
N SER A 46 -5.95 17.46 0.67
CA SER A 46 -5.68 17.39 2.12
C SER A 46 -4.26 17.79 2.51
N LYS A 47 -3.37 18.12 1.58
CA LYS A 47 -1.95 18.40 1.82
C LYS A 47 -1.71 19.35 3.00
N ASN A 48 -2.38 20.50 3.00
CA ASN A 48 -2.17 21.52 4.03
C ASN A 48 -2.66 21.08 5.41
N ILE A 49 -3.74 20.29 5.46
CA ILE A 49 -4.27 19.73 6.70
C ILE A 49 -3.29 18.71 7.26
N ILE A 50 -2.74 17.82 6.41
CA ILE A 50 -1.77 16.80 6.80
C ILE A 50 -0.51 17.45 7.38
N ILE A 51 0.07 18.42 6.69
CA ILE A 51 1.28 19.14 7.14
C ILE A 51 1.02 19.85 8.47
N ARG A 52 -0.12 20.56 8.60
CA ARG A 52 -0.48 21.24 9.84
C ARG A 52 -0.66 20.27 11.02
N LYS A 53 -1.31 19.13 10.81
CA LYS A 53 -1.46 18.11 11.85
C LYS A 53 -0.12 17.50 12.23
N ASN A 54 0.71 17.15 11.25
CA ASN A 54 2.03 16.61 11.49
C ASN A 54 2.94 17.60 12.27
N SER A 55 2.78 18.92 12.08
CA SER A 55 3.54 19.90 12.86
C SER A 55 3.24 19.81 14.38
N ILE A 56 2.05 19.38 14.75
CA ILE A 56 1.67 19.14 16.16
C ILE A 56 2.39 17.90 16.67
N ASP A 57 2.41 16.83 15.87
CA ASP A 57 3.10 15.58 16.22
C ASP A 57 4.60 15.81 16.41
N ILE A 58 5.23 16.62 15.54
CA ILE A 58 6.64 17.02 15.64
C ILE A 58 6.92 17.80 16.95
N LYS A 59 6.03 18.74 17.29
CA LYS A 59 6.17 19.50 18.56
C LYS A 59 6.10 18.55 19.78
N LEU A 60 5.18 17.59 19.73
CA LEU A 60 5.04 16.59 20.80
C LEU A 60 6.26 15.66 20.88
N ALA A 61 6.76 15.19 19.73
CA ALA A 61 7.95 14.37 19.63
C ALA A 61 9.19 15.07 20.24
N LYS A 62 9.37 16.37 19.93
CA LYS A 62 10.44 17.18 20.52
C LYS A 62 10.30 17.32 22.03
N ARG A 63 9.08 17.57 22.53
CA ARG A 63 8.82 17.63 23.99
C ARG A 63 9.12 16.32 24.68
N ASN A 64 8.91 15.18 24.03
CA ASN A 64 9.21 13.86 24.55
C ASN A 64 10.67 13.42 24.30
N SER A 65 11.54 14.35 23.92
CA SER A 65 12.97 14.14 23.69
C SER A 65 13.28 12.99 22.73
N LEU A 66 12.45 12.81 21.67
CA LEU A 66 12.77 11.87 20.62
C LEU A 66 14.05 12.32 19.89
N SER A 67 14.85 11.35 19.45
CA SER A 67 16.08 11.63 18.70
C SER A 67 15.78 12.32 17.36
N ASP A 68 16.72 13.14 16.85
CA ASP A 68 16.57 13.84 15.58
C ASP A 68 16.27 12.88 14.42
N ALA A 69 16.86 11.69 14.42
CA ALA A 69 16.60 10.66 13.44
C ALA A 69 15.13 10.18 13.43
N LEU A 70 14.51 10.06 14.62
CA LEU A 70 13.09 9.71 14.73
C LEU A 70 12.19 10.87 14.34
N ILE A 71 12.57 12.10 14.69
CA ILE A 71 11.85 13.32 14.29
C ILE A 71 11.88 13.48 12.77
N ASP A 72 13.04 13.27 12.14
CA ASP A 72 13.13 13.31 10.68
C ASP A 72 12.22 12.24 10.03
N ARG A 73 12.19 11.02 10.55
CA ARG A 73 11.29 9.96 10.05
C ARG A 73 9.81 10.31 10.21
N LEU A 74 9.46 11.03 11.27
CA LEU A 74 8.08 11.44 11.55
C LEU A 74 7.64 12.64 10.70
N LEU A 75 8.56 13.48 10.27
CA LEU A 75 8.28 14.72 9.57
C LEU A 75 7.55 14.48 8.25
N ILE A 76 6.41 15.15 8.05
CA ILE A 76 5.71 15.24 6.78
C ILE A 76 5.70 16.70 6.35
N ASN A 77 6.49 17.02 5.33
CA ASN A 77 6.55 18.33 4.71
C ASN A 77 6.01 18.31 3.27
N GLY A 78 6.04 19.45 2.61
CA GLY A 78 5.53 19.60 1.25
C GLY A 78 6.23 18.71 0.22
N SER A 79 7.54 18.48 0.36
CA SER A 79 8.31 17.61 -0.55
C SER A 79 7.96 16.14 -0.32
N ARG A 80 7.81 15.69 0.92
CA ARG A 80 7.40 14.30 1.22
C ARG A 80 5.99 14.00 0.73
N VAL A 81 5.04 14.94 0.88
CA VAL A 81 3.70 14.76 0.28
C VAL A 81 3.78 14.70 -1.25
N LYS A 82 4.65 15.51 -1.86
CA LYS A 82 4.87 15.46 -3.31
C LYS A 82 5.42 14.10 -3.73
N SER A 83 6.44 13.58 -3.06
CA SER A 83 7.00 12.24 -3.36
C SER A 83 5.98 11.11 -3.17
N MET A 84 5.08 11.22 -2.15
CA MET A 84 3.98 10.26 -2.00
C MET A 84 3.03 10.28 -3.21
N ILE A 85 2.71 11.48 -3.71
CA ILE A 85 1.85 11.65 -4.89
C ILE A 85 2.53 11.10 -6.14
N GLU A 86 3.81 11.44 -6.36
CA GLU A 86 4.60 10.95 -7.50
C GLU A 86 4.68 9.41 -7.50
N GLY A 87 4.92 8.78 -6.36
CA GLY A 87 4.89 7.33 -6.24
C GLY A 87 3.53 6.73 -6.58
N LEU A 88 2.42 7.37 -6.19
CA LEU A 88 1.07 6.93 -6.58
C LEU A 88 0.80 7.15 -8.08
N GLU A 89 1.33 8.22 -8.67
CA GLU A 89 1.20 8.49 -10.11
C GLU A 89 1.99 7.45 -10.92
N GLU A 90 3.18 7.06 -10.47
CA GLU A 90 4.01 6.02 -11.10
C GLU A 90 3.28 4.68 -11.21
N ILE A 91 2.46 4.30 -10.22
CA ILE A 91 1.69 3.05 -10.29
C ILE A 91 0.71 3.04 -11.44
N ASN A 92 0.11 4.18 -11.75
CA ASN A 92 -0.82 4.28 -12.87
C ASN A 92 -0.15 4.09 -14.23
N THR A 93 1.18 4.14 -14.30
CA THR A 93 1.97 3.88 -15.50
C THR A 93 2.32 2.41 -15.67
N ILE A 94 2.22 1.61 -14.60
CA ILE A 94 2.57 0.18 -14.62
C ILE A 94 1.55 -0.58 -15.48
N PRO A 95 2.02 -1.35 -16.49
CA PRO A 95 1.13 -2.17 -17.30
C PRO A 95 0.35 -3.20 -16.46
N ASP A 96 -0.94 -3.36 -16.73
CA ASP A 96 -1.73 -4.41 -16.08
C ASP A 96 -1.31 -5.78 -16.56
N THR A 97 -0.69 -6.54 -15.67
CA THR A 97 -0.24 -7.92 -15.93
C THR A 97 -1.09 -8.97 -15.24
N LEU A 98 -2.12 -8.55 -14.46
CA LEU A 98 -3.01 -9.48 -13.78
C LEU A 98 -3.81 -10.32 -14.78
N TYR A 99 -3.93 -11.60 -14.47
CA TYR A 99 -4.63 -12.61 -15.28
C TYR A 99 -4.04 -12.82 -16.69
N LYS A 100 -2.89 -12.23 -17.00
CA LYS A 100 -2.17 -12.53 -18.24
C LYS A 100 -1.38 -13.83 -18.08
N LYS A 101 -1.47 -14.67 -19.10
CA LYS A 101 -0.67 -15.89 -19.21
C LYS A 101 0.77 -15.50 -19.55
N ILE A 102 1.73 -16.05 -18.81
CA ILE A 102 3.14 -15.70 -18.93
C ILE A 102 3.87 -16.76 -19.74
N ASN A 103 3.68 -18.03 -19.37
CA ASN A 103 4.35 -19.19 -19.94
C ASN A 103 3.33 -20.26 -20.29
N LYS A 104 3.64 -21.01 -21.35
CA LYS A 104 2.88 -22.19 -21.77
C LYS A 104 3.85 -23.33 -22.06
N SER A 105 3.69 -24.46 -21.41
CA SER A 105 4.51 -25.66 -21.66
C SER A 105 3.62 -26.87 -21.88
N LYS A 106 3.97 -27.72 -22.85
CA LYS A 106 3.33 -29.00 -23.08
C LYS A 106 4.15 -30.09 -22.38
N GLN A 107 3.54 -30.80 -21.48
CA GLN A 107 4.17 -31.91 -20.77
C GLN A 107 4.21 -33.19 -21.63
N PRO A 108 5.11 -34.15 -21.35
CA PRO A 108 5.15 -35.41 -22.07
C PRO A 108 3.83 -36.20 -22.07
N SER A 109 3.01 -36.01 -21.03
CA SER A 109 1.66 -36.56 -20.90
C SER A 109 0.62 -35.94 -21.83
N GLY A 110 0.98 -34.88 -22.58
CA GLY A 110 0.06 -34.11 -23.41
C GLY A 110 -0.67 -32.98 -22.69
N ILE A 111 -0.54 -32.86 -21.36
CA ILE A 111 -1.14 -31.76 -20.57
C ILE A 111 -0.42 -30.46 -20.89
N ILE A 112 -1.22 -29.41 -21.05
CA ILE A 112 -0.73 -28.04 -21.22
C ILE A 112 -0.77 -27.32 -19.87
N VAL A 113 0.38 -26.87 -19.40
CA VAL A 113 0.52 -26.07 -18.17
C VAL A 113 0.75 -24.62 -18.57
N GLU A 114 -0.03 -23.72 -17.98
CA GLU A 114 0.10 -22.28 -18.19
C GLU A 114 0.29 -21.57 -16.84
N GLN A 115 1.23 -20.62 -16.79
CA GLN A 115 1.43 -19.73 -15.63
C GLN A 115 0.65 -18.44 -15.84
N MET A 116 -0.01 -17.97 -14.78
CA MET A 116 -0.79 -16.75 -14.80
C MET A 116 -0.56 -15.96 -13.51
N ARG A 117 -0.40 -14.64 -13.64
CA ARG A 117 -0.32 -13.76 -12.46
C ARG A 117 -1.69 -13.55 -11.85
N VAL A 118 -1.79 -13.75 -10.55
CA VAL A 118 -3.02 -13.57 -9.77
C VAL A 118 -2.79 -12.62 -8.59
N PRO A 119 -3.83 -11.94 -8.09
CA PRO A 119 -3.71 -11.10 -6.90
C PRO A 119 -3.22 -11.90 -5.69
N LEU A 120 -2.26 -11.34 -4.94
CA LEU A 120 -1.71 -11.95 -3.71
C LEU A 120 -2.75 -12.11 -2.58
N GLY A 121 -3.84 -11.35 -2.63
CA GLY A 121 -4.86 -11.35 -1.59
C GLY A 121 -4.60 -10.29 -0.52
N VAL A 122 -4.69 -10.68 0.75
CA VAL A 122 -4.48 -9.76 1.87
C VAL A 122 -3.02 -9.80 2.30
N ILE A 123 -2.39 -8.64 2.35
CA ILE A 123 -1.02 -8.47 2.84
C ILE A 123 -1.08 -7.72 4.16
N ALA A 124 -0.39 -8.22 5.17
CA ALA A 124 -0.17 -7.52 6.42
C ALA A 124 1.20 -6.83 6.39
N MET A 125 1.20 -5.53 6.64
CA MET A 125 2.43 -4.75 6.72
C MET A 125 2.59 -4.20 8.13
N ILE A 126 3.73 -4.45 8.74
CA ILE A 126 4.10 -3.92 10.05
C ILE A 126 5.18 -2.86 9.83
N TYR A 127 4.89 -1.62 10.20
CA TYR A 127 5.82 -0.50 10.01
C TYR A 127 5.78 0.45 11.21
N GLU A 128 6.85 1.20 11.40
CA GLU A 128 6.98 2.19 12.45
C GLU A 128 7.54 3.50 11.86
N SER A 129 6.86 4.63 12.16
CA SER A 129 7.34 6.00 11.86
C SER A 129 7.88 6.23 10.44
N ARG A 130 7.24 5.65 9.43
CA ARG A 130 7.63 5.84 8.02
C ARG A 130 6.41 6.26 7.18
N PRO A 131 6.16 7.56 7.00
CA PRO A 131 5.00 8.04 6.23
C PRO A 131 4.97 7.52 4.79
N ASN A 132 6.13 7.31 4.18
CA ASN A 132 6.24 6.79 2.81
C ASN A 132 6.08 5.26 2.72
N ALA A 133 6.20 4.51 3.83
CA ALA A 133 6.12 3.05 3.80
C ALA A 133 4.75 2.57 3.29
N VAL A 134 3.67 3.26 3.66
CA VAL A 134 2.31 2.88 3.26
C VAL A 134 2.09 3.06 1.75
N SER A 135 2.57 4.15 1.16
CA SER A 135 2.43 4.40 -0.28
C SER A 135 3.37 3.54 -1.11
N TYR A 136 4.62 3.34 -0.66
CA TYR A 136 5.67 2.68 -1.44
C TYR A 136 5.58 1.14 -1.39
N THR A 137 5.16 0.56 -0.27
CA THR A 137 5.16 -0.89 -0.08
C THR A 137 3.90 -1.55 -0.64
N HIS A 138 2.77 -0.83 -0.69
CA HIS A 138 1.58 -1.30 -1.41
C HIS A 138 1.87 -1.53 -2.91
N LEU A 139 2.92 -0.91 -3.42
CA LEU A 139 3.27 -0.83 -4.81
C LEU A 139 4.37 -1.81 -5.21
N ARG A 140 5.40 -1.97 -4.37
CA ARG A 140 6.49 -2.91 -4.62
C ARG A 140 6.13 -4.37 -4.38
N ALA A 141 5.05 -4.66 -3.65
CA ALA A 141 4.56 -6.04 -3.53
C ALA A 141 4.17 -6.68 -4.89
N HIS A 142 4.07 -5.87 -5.95
CA HIS A 142 3.90 -6.36 -7.33
C HIS A 142 5.21 -6.63 -8.07
N GLU A 143 6.38 -6.21 -7.51
CA GLU A 143 7.68 -6.31 -8.17
C GLU A 143 8.61 -7.39 -7.59
N THR A 144 8.18 -8.18 -6.64
CA THR A 144 9.00 -9.32 -6.20
C THR A 144 9.09 -10.34 -7.34
N HIS A 145 10.07 -10.13 -8.21
CA HIS A 145 10.70 -11.21 -8.96
C HIS A 145 11.22 -12.21 -7.94
N ILE A 146 10.63 -13.36 -7.93
CA ILE A 146 11.30 -14.57 -7.43
C ILE A 146 12.08 -15.07 -8.63
N ASP A 147 13.39 -14.90 -8.57
CA ASP A 147 14.36 -15.61 -9.43
C ASP A 147 14.27 -17.10 -9.14
#